data_b3041f569e1f7287cab8970c4cb5b70a
#
_entry.id   b3041f569e1f7287cab8970c4cb5b70a
#
_cell.length_a   1.000
_cell.length_b   1.000
_cell.length_c   1.000
_cell.angle_alpha   90.00
_cell.angle_beta   90.00
_cell.angle_gamma   90.00
#
_symmetry.space_group_name_H-M   'P 1'
#
loop_
_entity.id
_entity.type
_entity.pdbx_description
1 polymer ?
#
loop_
_entity_poly.entity_id
_entity_poly.type
_entity_poly.pdbx_seq_one_letter_code
_entity_poly.pdbx_strand_id
1 'polypeptide(L)'
;PDTELFVDANGAYSARQAVAMAKEFAEQGVVWFEEPISSDYLLEMSRVRAAVGSRMDIAAGEYGYDARYFRHMLHAGAVDVLQMDATRCLGFTGFLQGAAIAASFGCPTSAHCAPSLHMHVGCAAEGFRNVEYFHDHVRIEQMLFDGFLPQKDGRLTPDLSAPGMGLTFKHKDAKQYAV
;
A
#
# COMPACT_ATOMS: atom_id res chain seq x y z
N PRO A 1 -9.60 -4.46 -21.33
CA PRO A 1 -10.69 -5.33 -20.86
C PRO A 1 -10.25 -6.22 -19.71
N ASP A 2 -8.92 -6.44 -19.53
CA ASP A 2 -8.37 -7.36 -18.53
C ASP A 2 -7.62 -6.63 -17.40
N THR A 3 -7.86 -5.31 -17.24
CA THR A 3 -7.25 -4.48 -16.20
C THR A 3 -8.19 -4.36 -15.02
N GLU A 4 -7.73 -4.70 -13.83
CA GLU A 4 -8.43 -4.42 -12.57
C GLU A 4 -8.41 -2.91 -12.31
N LEU A 5 -9.54 -2.37 -11.85
CA LEU A 5 -9.68 -0.96 -11.52
C LEU A 5 -9.65 -0.77 -10.00
N PHE A 6 -8.71 0.03 -9.54
CA PHE A 6 -8.52 0.41 -8.14
C PHE A 6 -8.88 1.89 -7.97
N VAL A 7 -9.50 2.23 -6.86
CA VAL A 7 -9.78 3.62 -6.48
C VAL A 7 -9.28 3.88 -5.06
N ASP A 8 -8.77 5.08 -4.86
CA ASP A 8 -8.35 5.57 -3.56
C ASP A 8 -9.12 6.86 -3.23
N ALA A 9 -9.68 6.93 -2.04
CA ALA A 9 -10.37 8.12 -1.54
C ALA A 9 -9.53 8.93 -0.54
N ASN A 10 -8.37 8.45 -0.14
CA ASN A 10 -7.49 9.13 0.85
C ASN A 10 -8.26 9.62 2.08
N GLY A 11 -9.19 8.82 2.58
CA GLY A 11 -9.97 9.12 3.78
C GLY A 11 -11.04 10.21 3.62
N ALA A 12 -11.38 10.61 2.39
CA ALA A 12 -12.18 11.80 2.13
C ALA A 12 -13.68 11.66 2.43
N TYR A 13 -14.22 10.44 2.45
CA TYR A 13 -15.66 10.25 2.62
C TYR A 13 -16.07 10.08 4.08
N SER A 14 -17.30 10.43 4.40
CA SER A 14 -18.00 9.88 5.57
C SER A 14 -18.37 8.41 5.31
N ALA A 15 -18.58 7.62 6.36
CA ALA A 15 -18.95 6.22 6.22
C ALA A 15 -20.19 6.01 5.31
N ARG A 16 -21.19 6.90 5.43
CA ARG A 16 -22.39 6.86 4.58
C ARG A 16 -22.08 7.13 3.12
N GLN A 17 -21.24 8.12 2.84
CA GLN A 17 -20.81 8.44 1.47
C GLN A 17 -19.97 7.29 0.89
N ALA A 18 -19.02 6.75 1.66
CA ALA A 18 -18.19 5.63 1.24
C ALA A 18 -19.03 4.42 0.79
N VAL A 19 -20.07 4.06 1.55
CA VAL A 19 -20.99 2.96 1.17
C VAL A 19 -21.80 3.30 -0.10
N ALA A 20 -22.20 4.56 -0.28
CA ALA A 20 -22.89 4.98 -1.50
C ALA A 20 -21.97 4.91 -2.72
N MET A 21 -20.76 5.49 -2.60
CA MET A 21 -19.76 5.47 -3.68
C MET A 21 -19.31 4.05 -4.03
N ALA A 22 -19.17 3.17 -3.05
CA ALA A 22 -18.79 1.78 -3.29
C ALA A 22 -19.79 1.04 -4.20
N LYS A 23 -21.07 1.38 -4.14
CA LYS A 23 -22.08 0.80 -5.04
C LYS A 23 -21.86 1.24 -6.48
N GLU A 24 -21.63 2.54 -6.68
CA GLU A 24 -21.35 3.12 -7.99
C GLU A 24 -20.03 2.63 -8.58
N PHE A 25 -18.99 2.51 -7.75
CA PHE A 25 -17.70 1.94 -8.13
C PHE A 25 -17.83 0.47 -8.55
N ALA A 26 -18.63 -0.32 -7.83
CA ALA A 26 -18.88 -1.73 -8.19
C ALA A 26 -19.56 -1.87 -9.57
N GLU A 27 -20.44 -0.95 -9.94
CA GLU A 27 -21.08 -0.90 -11.27
C GLU A 27 -20.07 -0.59 -12.38
N GLN A 28 -18.96 0.07 -12.05
CA GLN A 28 -17.85 0.37 -12.97
C GLN A 28 -16.77 -0.72 -12.97
N GLY A 29 -16.95 -1.81 -12.21
CA GLY A 29 -15.99 -2.90 -12.13
C GLY A 29 -14.77 -2.62 -11.24
N VAL A 30 -14.86 -1.66 -10.32
CA VAL A 30 -13.83 -1.43 -9.31
C VAL A 30 -13.78 -2.64 -8.37
N VAL A 31 -12.56 -3.13 -8.10
CA VAL A 31 -12.31 -4.31 -7.26
C VAL A 31 -11.51 -3.98 -5.99
N TRP A 32 -11.06 -2.73 -5.85
CA TRP A 32 -10.24 -2.23 -4.74
C TRP A 32 -10.66 -0.82 -4.37
N PHE A 33 -10.96 -0.60 -3.11
CA PHE A 33 -11.32 0.70 -2.58
C PHE A 33 -10.44 1.03 -1.37
N GLU A 34 -9.46 1.90 -1.62
CA GLU A 34 -8.48 2.31 -0.64
C GLU A 34 -9.00 3.48 0.18
N GLU A 35 -8.70 3.44 1.46
CA GLU A 35 -9.05 4.48 2.45
C GLU A 35 -10.41 5.15 2.21
N PRO A 36 -11.51 4.39 2.18
CA PRO A 36 -12.84 4.96 1.94
C PRO A 36 -13.21 6.07 2.93
N ILE A 37 -12.71 5.95 4.16
CA ILE A 37 -12.82 6.94 5.24
C ILE A 37 -11.47 7.06 5.94
N SER A 38 -11.27 8.09 6.77
CA SER A 38 -10.04 8.23 7.56
C SER A 38 -9.73 6.97 8.36
N SER A 39 -8.48 6.53 8.27
CA SER A 39 -7.94 5.37 8.98
C SER A 39 -7.87 5.55 10.50
N ASP A 40 -8.20 6.73 11.04
CA ASP A 40 -8.40 6.94 12.46
C ASP A 40 -9.70 6.30 12.99
N TYR A 41 -10.66 6.00 12.11
CA TYR A 41 -11.99 5.49 12.48
C TYR A 41 -12.15 4.00 12.15
N LEU A 42 -11.36 3.14 12.78
CA LEU A 42 -11.28 1.71 12.47
C LEU A 42 -12.62 0.96 12.59
N LEU A 43 -13.45 1.30 13.59
CA LEU A 43 -14.77 0.68 13.76
C LEU A 43 -15.75 1.08 12.65
N GLU A 44 -15.71 2.33 12.23
CA GLU A 44 -16.50 2.83 11.11
C GLU A 44 -16.03 2.21 9.79
N MET A 45 -14.72 2.05 9.61
CA MET A 45 -14.14 1.38 8.44
C MET A 45 -14.58 -0.09 8.38
N SER A 46 -14.59 -0.79 9.51
CA SER A 46 -15.14 -2.15 9.61
C SER A 46 -16.62 -2.21 9.17
N ARG A 47 -17.43 -1.21 9.53
CA ARG A 47 -18.83 -1.11 9.09
C ARG A 47 -18.95 -0.85 7.59
N VAL A 48 -18.11 0.03 7.05
CA VAL A 48 -18.03 0.28 5.61
C VAL A 48 -17.67 -1.01 4.88
N ARG A 49 -16.60 -1.69 5.32
CA ARG A 49 -16.18 -2.99 4.78
C ARG A 49 -17.31 -4.01 4.79
N ALA A 50 -18.01 -4.17 5.90
CA ALA A 50 -19.14 -5.10 6.01
C ALA A 50 -20.29 -4.74 5.06
N ALA A 51 -20.57 -3.46 4.86
CA ALA A 51 -21.63 -3.00 3.95
C ALA A 51 -21.24 -3.13 2.47
N VAL A 52 -19.97 -3.01 2.13
CA VAL A 52 -19.41 -3.25 0.79
C VAL A 52 -19.44 -4.74 0.46
N GLY A 53 -19.10 -5.58 1.43
CA GLY A 53 -19.07 -7.04 1.28
C GLY A 53 -18.04 -7.47 0.23
N SER A 54 -18.32 -8.58 -0.46
CA SER A 54 -17.41 -9.18 -1.44
C SER A 54 -17.38 -8.49 -2.81
N ARG A 55 -17.91 -7.27 -2.93
CA ARG A 55 -17.93 -6.56 -4.22
C ARG A 55 -16.55 -6.02 -4.60
N MET A 56 -15.80 -5.57 -3.60
CA MET A 56 -14.43 -5.07 -3.75
C MET A 56 -13.71 -5.18 -2.41
N ASP A 57 -12.39 -5.27 -2.44
CA ASP A 57 -11.55 -5.27 -1.26
C ASP A 57 -11.43 -3.85 -0.69
N ILE A 58 -11.58 -3.71 0.62
CA ILE A 58 -11.24 -2.49 1.36
C ILE A 58 -9.78 -2.58 1.78
N ALA A 59 -8.98 -1.60 1.38
CA ALA A 59 -7.58 -1.50 1.75
C ALA A 59 -7.29 -0.22 2.53
N ALA A 60 -6.42 -0.30 3.51
CA ALA A 60 -5.89 0.83 4.27
C ALA A 60 -4.69 0.38 5.10
N GLY A 61 -3.94 1.35 5.64
CA GLY A 61 -2.83 1.08 6.56
C GLY A 61 -1.57 1.89 6.29
N GLU A 62 -1.50 2.68 5.23
CA GLU A 62 -0.35 3.52 4.90
C GLU A 62 0.02 4.51 6.00
N TYR A 63 -0.94 4.94 6.82
CA TYR A 63 -0.72 5.77 8.01
C TYR A 63 -0.44 4.96 9.28
N GLY A 64 -0.24 3.65 9.17
CA GLY A 64 0.20 2.80 10.28
C GLY A 64 1.69 2.94 10.54
N TYR A 65 2.07 3.33 11.75
CA TYR A 65 3.47 3.58 12.11
C TYR A 65 4.12 2.41 12.86
N ASP A 66 3.35 1.50 13.41
CA ASP A 66 3.88 0.36 14.15
C ASP A 66 2.97 -0.89 14.13
N ALA A 67 3.53 -2.00 14.60
CA ALA A 67 2.83 -3.28 14.69
C ALA A 67 1.56 -3.26 15.56
N ARG A 68 1.46 -2.34 16.54
CA ARG A 68 0.28 -2.22 17.42
C ARG A 68 -0.88 -1.64 16.65
N TYR A 69 -0.63 -0.62 15.83
CA TYR A 69 -1.65 -0.03 14.96
C TYR A 69 -2.19 -1.08 13.98
N PHE A 70 -1.31 -1.81 13.30
CA PHE A 70 -1.71 -2.87 12.36
C PHE A 70 -2.55 -3.95 13.04
N ARG A 71 -2.13 -4.39 14.23
CA ARG A 71 -2.92 -5.32 15.03
C ARG A 71 -4.30 -4.76 15.38
N HIS A 72 -4.42 -3.48 15.75
CA HIS A 72 -5.71 -2.87 16.07
C HIS A 72 -6.61 -2.80 14.84
N MET A 73 -6.09 -2.43 13.67
CA MET A 73 -6.82 -2.38 12.42
C MET A 73 -7.37 -3.76 12.02
N LEU A 74 -6.53 -4.78 12.09
CA LEU A 74 -6.91 -6.16 11.80
C LEU A 74 -7.90 -6.72 12.83
N HIS A 75 -7.70 -6.45 14.11
CA HIS A 75 -8.60 -6.88 15.17
C HIS A 75 -9.99 -6.24 15.05
N ALA A 76 -10.05 -5.00 14.60
CA ALA A 76 -11.32 -4.32 14.29
C ALA A 76 -12.02 -4.90 13.05
N GLY A 77 -11.35 -5.72 12.24
CA GLY A 77 -11.86 -6.20 10.96
C GLY A 77 -12.05 -5.06 9.95
N ALA A 78 -11.16 -4.06 9.98
CA ALA A 78 -11.32 -2.83 9.23
C ALA A 78 -11.02 -2.97 7.73
N VAL A 79 -10.18 -3.93 7.35
CA VAL A 79 -9.66 -4.09 5.98
C VAL A 79 -9.75 -5.53 5.48
N ASP A 80 -9.78 -5.69 4.17
CA ASP A 80 -9.58 -6.95 3.45
C ASP A 80 -8.11 -7.13 3.07
N VAL A 81 -7.39 -6.02 2.84
CA VAL A 81 -5.96 -5.98 2.56
C VAL A 81 -5.30 -4.93 3.44
N LEU A 82 -4.28 -5.32 4.19
CA LEU A 82 -3.46 -4.39 4.96
C LEU A 82 -2.40 -3.78 4.03
N GLN A 83 -2.56 -2.50 3.71
CA GLN A 83 -1.58 -1.76 2.92
C GLN A 83 -0.62 -1.03 3.85
N MET A 84 0.67 -1.35 3.75
CA MET A 84 1.69 -0.79 4.63
C MET A 84 2.70 0.03 3.85
N ASP A 85 3.38 0.94 4.56
CA ASP A 85 4.49 1.71 4.01
C ASP A 85 5.74 1.56 4.90
N ALA A 86 6.77 0.90 4.36
CA ALA A 86 8.03 0.71 5.09
C ALA A 86 8.76 2.02 5.37
N THR A 87 8.49 3.10 4.63
CA THR A 87 9.05 4.43 4.93
C THR A 87 8.44 5.06 6.18
N ARG A 88 7.25 4.59 6.60
CA ARG A 88 6.48 5.09 7.72
C ARG A 88 6.47 4.14 8.92
N CYS A 89 6.47 2.82 8.68
CA CYS A 89 6.27 1.81 9.71
C CYS A 89 7.56 1.19 10.27
N LEU A 90 8.60 1.99 10.51
CA LEU A 90 9.88 1.56 11.09
C LEU A 90 10.73 0.67 10.14
N GLY A 91 10.69 0.95 8.86
CA GLY A 91 11.52 0.28 7.85
C GLY A 91 11.08 -1.16 7.57
N PHE A 92 12.00 -1.94 7.01
CA PHE A 92 11.75 -3.35 6.69
C PHE A 92 11.36 -4.18 7.92
N THR A 93 11.97 -3.91 9.06
CA THR A 93 11.65 -4.62 10.31
C THR A 93 10.19 -4.43 10.69
N GLY A 94 9.70 -3.20 10.70
CA GLY A 94 8.30 -2.91 11.03
C GLY A 94 7.32 -3.46 10.00
N PHE A 95 7.68 -3.36 8.72
CA PHE A 95 6.87 -3.94 7.64
C PHE A 95 6.72 -5.46 7.77
N LEU A 96 7.82 -6.19 8.01
CA LEU A 96 7.78 -7.64 8.20
C LEU A 96 7.03 -8.05 9.47
N GLN A 97 7.12 -7.25 10.55
CA GLN A 97 6.30 -7.47 11.74
C GLN A 97 4.81 -7.30 11.44
N GLY A 98 4.45 -6.25 10.70
CA GLY A 98 3.08 -6.02 10.24
C GLY A 98 2.57 -7.14 9.35
N ALA A 99 3.38 -7.62 8.40
CA ALA A 99 3.05 -8.73 7.51
C ALA A 99 2.83 -10.03 8.29
N ALA A 100 3.68 -10.35 9.27
CA ALA A 100 3.52 -11.53 10.14
C ALA A 100 2.21 -11.46 10.97
N ILE A 101 1.86 -10.26 11.46
CA ILE A 101 0.58 -10.06 12.14
C ILE A 101 -0.57 -10.28 11.16
N ALA A 102 -0.53 -9.66 9.97
CA ALA A 102 -1.57 -9.82 8.94
C ALA A 102 -1.77 -11.29 8.56
N ALA A 103 -0.68 -12.04 8.36
CA ALA A 103 -0.73 -13.48 8.08
C ALA A 103 -1.46 -14.26 9.20
N SER A 104 -1.26 -13.89 10.47
CA SER A 104 -1.96 -14.53 11.61
C SER A 104 -3.48 -14.29 11.62
N PHE A 105 -3.95 -13.25 10.91
CA PHE A 105 -5.37 -12.97 10.68
C PHE A 105 -5.88 -13.51 9.34
N GLY A 106 -5.02 -14.14 8.52
CA GLY A 106 -5.36 -14.54 7.16
C GLY A 106 -5.57 -13.36 6.21
N CYS A 107 -5.06 -12.17 6.56
CA CYS A 107 -5.21 -10.94 5.79
C CYS A 107 -3.99 -10.76 4.87
N PRO A 108 -4.18 -10.64 3.55
CA PRO A 108 -3.09 -10.33 2.64
C PRO A 108 -2.58 -8.90 2.87
N THR A 109 -1.35 -8.64 2.39
CA THR A 109 -0.71 -7.33 2.50
C THR A 109 -0.41 -6.74 1.13
N SER A 110 -0.32 -5.42 1.07
CA SER A 110 0.18 -4.63 -0.06
C SER A 110 1.11 -3.54 0.44
N ALA A 111 1.74 -2.81 -0.48
CA ALA A 111 2.63 -1.72 -0.13
C ALA A 111 2.24 -0.42 -0.82
N HIS A 112 2.17 0.65 -0.03
CA HIS A 112 1.95 2.02 -0.47
C HIS A 112 3.22 2.60 -1.07
N CYS A 113 3.16 3.07 -2.32
CA CYS A 113 4.23 3.85 -2.98
C CYS A 113 5.65 3.25 -2.89
N ALA A 114 6.69 4.08 -2.99
CA ALA A 114 8.11 3.76 -2.86
C ALA A 114 8.51 2.38 -3.46
N PRO A 115 8.25 2.14 -4.76
CA PRO A 115 8.34 0.81 -5.36
C PRO A 115 9.73 0.19 -5.29
N SER A 116 10.80 0.99 -5.42
CA SER A 116 12.17 0.48 -5.32
C SER A 116 12.53 -0.07 -3.93
N LEU A 117 11.88 0.44 -2.89
CA LEU A 117 12.05 -0.07 -1.54
C LEU A 117 11.15 -1.29 -1.29
N HIS A 118 9.88 -1.17 -1.67
CA HIS A 118 8.88 -2.20 -1.38
C HIS A 118 9.06 -3.48 -2.20
N MET A 119 9.68 -3.44 -3.38
CA MET A 119 9.98 -4.66 -4.13
C MET A 119 10.90 -5.63 -3.35
N HIS A 120 11.78 -5.12 -2.47
CA HIS A 120 12.65 -5.97 -1.65
C HIS A 120 11.89 -6.59 -0.49
N VAL A 121 11.23 -5.77 0.33
CA VAL A 121 10.53 -6.26 1.51
C VAL A 121 9.30 -7.08 1.15
N GLY A 122 8.62 -6.75 0.05
CA GLY A 122 7.49 -7.51 -0.46
C GLY A 122 7.85 -8.95 -0.83
N CYS A 123 9.06 -9.18 -1.39
CA CYS A 123 9.54 -10.53 -1.68
C CYS A 123 9.74 -11.39 -0.41
N ALA A 124 9.88 -10.78 0.76
CA ALA A 124 10.08 -11.48 2.04
C ALA A 124 8.81 -11.53 2.91
N ALA A 125 7.77 -10.79 2.54
CA ALA A 125 6.54 -10.70 3.33
C ALA A 125 5.56 -11.81 2.94
N GLU A 126 5.06 -12.56 3.93
CA GLU A 126 4.04 -13.57 3.72
C GLU A 126 2.71 -12.93 3.31
N GLY A 127 2.02 -13.53 2.32
CA GLY A 127 0.72 -13.05 1.84
C GLY A 127 0.77 -11.72 1.08
N PHE A 128 1.94 -11.32 0.59
CA PHE A 128 2.10 -10.07 -0.15
C PHE A 128 1.47 -10.16 -1.55
N ARG A 129 0.63 -9.18 -1.91
CA ARG A 129 -0.11 -9.13 -3.19
C ARG A 129 0.54 -8.23 -4.22
N ASN A 130 0.68 -6.95 -3.90
CA ASN A 130 1.07 -5.92 -4.86
C ASN A 130 1.77 -4.73 -4.20
N VAL A 131 2.51 -4.00 -5.03
CA VAL A 131 3.06 -2.67 -4.74
C VAL A 131 2.25 -1.64 -5.52
N GLU A 132 1.92 -0.53 -4.91
CA GLU A 132 1.43 0.63 -5.61
C GLU A 132 2.58 1.28 -6.39
N TYR A 133 2.55 1.14 -7.72
CA TYR A 133 3.55 1.72 -8.62
C TYR A 133 3.18 3.16 -8.97
N PHE A 134 3.23 4.04 -7.97
CA PHE A 134 2.74 5.40 -8.05
C PHE A 134 3.63 6.26 -8.95
N HIS A 135 3.04 6.89 -9.96
CA HIS A 135 3.74 7.62 -11.02
C HIS A 135 4.73 8.67 -10.49
N ASP A 136 4.33 9.49 -9.52
CA ASP A 136 5.20 10.56 -9.02
C ASP A 136 6.37 10.02 -8.20
N HIS A 137 6.16 8.97 -7.41
CA HIS A 137 7.25 8.30 -6.68
C HIS A 137 8.24 7.67 -7.64
N VAL A 138 7.76 6.95 -8.65
CA VAL A 138 8.60 6.38 -9.72
C VAL A 138 9.44 7.46 -10.39
N ARG A 139 8.83 8.58 -10.74
CA ARG A 139 9.53 9.72 -11.36
C ARG A 139 10.61 10.29 -10.44
N ILE A 140 10.30 10.46 -9.15
CA ILE A 140 11.25 10.97 -8.15
C ILE A 140 12.40 9.97 -7.94
N GLU A 141 12.11 8.68 -7.84
CA GLU A 141 13.14 7.65 -7.72
C GLU A 141 14.08 7.64 -8.92
N GLN A 142 13.57 7.73 -10.15
CA GLN A 142 14.39 7.84 -11.36
C GLN A 142 15.26 9.10 -11.40
N MET A 143 14.72 10.21 -10.92
CA MET A 143 15.45 11.49 -10.89
C MET A 143 16.59 11.48 -9.88
N LEU A 144 16.37 10.88 -8.70
CA LEU A 144 17.25 11.06 -7.53
C LEU A 144 18.13 9.85 -7.22
N PHE A 145 17.91 8.69 -7.86
CA PHE A 145 18.69 7.49 -7.60
C PHE A 145 19.19 6.84 -8.87
N ASP A 146 20.48 6.46 -8.89
CA ASP A 146 21.02 5.47 -9.79
C ASP A 146 20.64 4.07 -9.28
N GLY A 147 20.48 3.11 -10.21
CA GLY A 147 20.08 1.75 -9.88
C GLY A 147 18.58 1.52 -9.79
N PHE A 148 17.74 2.53 -10.09
CA PHE A 148 16.30 2.34 -10.23
C PHE A 148 15.99 1.25 -11.26
N LEU A 149 15.10 0.32 -10.90
CA LEU A 149 14.64 -0.78 -11.75
C LEU A 149 13.18 -0.55 -12.14
N PRO A 150 12.88 -0.34 -13.44
CA PRO A 150 11.50 -0.16 -13.89
C PRO A 150 10.72 -1.49 -13.79
N GLN A 151 9.40 -1.38 -13.66
CA GLN A 151 8.53 -2.52 -13.80
C GLN A 151 8.64 -3.13 -15.21
N LYS A 152 8.50 -4.44 -15.29
CA LYS A 152 8.44 -5.19 -16.54
C LYS A 152 7.26 -6.17 -16.48
N ASP A 153 6.38 -6.07 -17.46
CA ASP A 153 5.18 -6.93 -17.56
C ASP A 153 4.35 -6.96 -16.25
N GLY A 154 4.17 -5.79 -15.62
CA GLY A 154 3.44 -5.63 -14.37
C GLY A 154 4.17 -6.17 -13.12
N ARG A 155 5.48 -6.44 -13.22
CA ARG A 155 6.27 -7.00 -12.11
C ARG A 155 7.48 -6.14 -11.78
N LEU A 156 7.83 -6.11 -10.50
CA LEU A 156 9.10 -5.59 -9.99
C LEU A 156 9.99 -6.77 -9.59
N THR A 157 11.25 -6.71 -10.00
CA THR A 157 12.22 -7.76 -9.69
C THR A 157 13.49 -7.12 -9.13
N PRO A 158 13.83 -7.35 -7.85
CA PRO A 158 15.04 -6.79 -7.26
C PRO A 158 16.30 -7.41 -7.88
N ASP A 159 17.36 -6.58 -8.04
CA ASP A 159 18.69 -7.07 -8.41
C ASP A 159 19.43 -7.56 -7.17
N LEU A 160 19.47 -8.87 -6.97
CA LEU A 160 20.15 -9.49 -5.83
C LEU A 160 21.68 -9.48 -5.95
N SER A 161 22.26 -9.05 -7.07
CA SER A 161 23.72 -8.89 -7.22
C SER A 161 24.22 -7.56 -6.70
N ALA A 162 23.33 -6.56 -6.56
CA ALA A 162 23.64 -5.24 -6.04
C ALA A 162 23.61 -5.22 -4.49
N PRO A 163 24.51 -4.49 -3.83
CA PRO A 163 24.49 -4.38 -2.37
C PRO A 163 23.29 -3.53 -1.88
N GLY A 164 22.73 -3.89 -0.74
CA GLY A 164 21.58 -3.20 -0.15
C GLY A 164 20.35 -3.23 -1.05
N MET A 165 19.78 -2.07 -1.35
CA MET A 165 18.65 -1.91 -2.30
C MET A 165 19.10 -1.66 -3.74
N GLY A 166 20.41 -1.70 -4.02
CA GLY A 166 20.94 -1.38 -5.35
C GLY A 166 20.87 0.10 -5.73
N LEU A 167 20.43 0.98 -4.83
CA LEU A 167 20.22 2.41 -5.09
C LEU A 167 21.41 3.25 -4.62
N THR A 168 21.82 4.22 -5.46
CA THR A 168 22.79 5.25 -5.10
C THR A 168 22.18 6.63 -5.30
N PHE A 169 22.21 7.46 -4.25
CA PHE A 169 21.62 8.80 -4.30
C PHE A 169 22.43 9.75 -5.20
N LYS A 170 21.76 10.43 -6.12
CA LYS A 170 22.34 11.39 -7.07
C LYS A 170 22.49 12.77 -6.44
N HIS A 171 23.50 12.99 -5.62
CA HIS A 171 23.71 14.26 -4.93
C HIS A 171 23.73 15.48 -5.84
N LYS A 172 24.29 15.34 -7.06
CA LYS A 172 24.37 16.46 -8.01
C LYS A 172 22.98 16.88 -8.50
N ASP A 173 22.15 15.90 -8.85
CA ASP A 173 20.80 16.12 -9.38
C ASP A 173 19.87 16.63 -8.28
N ALA A 174 20.04 16.14 -7.06
CA ALA A 174 19.28 16.57 -5.89
C ALA A 174 19.59 18.02 -5.45
N LYS A 175 20.79 18.55 -5.76
CA LYS A 175 21.22 19.87 -5.30
C LYS A 175 20.28 21.01 -5.69
N GLN A 176 19.61 20.91 -6.83
CA GLN A 176 18.66 21.94 -7.31
C GLN A 176 17.41 22.05 -6.43
N TYR A 177 17.12 21.03 -5.60
CA TYR A 177 15.99 20.98 -4.68
C TYR A 177 16.38 21.27 -3.22
N ALA A 178 17.66 21.50 -2.95
CA ALA A 178 18.12 21.86 -1.60
C ALA A 178 17.70 23.30 -1.27
N VAL A 179 17.10 23.50 -0.12
CA VAL A 179 16.75 24.78 0.50
C VAL A 179 17.80 25.19 1.51
#